data_6c4cecaf0b65d635f007230860dbc958
#
_entry.id   6c4cecaf0b65d635f007230860dbc958
#
_cell.length_a   1.000
_cell.length_b   1.000
_cell.length_c   1.000
_cell.angle_alpha   90.00
_cell.angle_beta   90.00
_cell.angle_gamma   90.00
#
_symmetry.space_group_name_H-M   'P 1'
#
loop_
_entity.id
_entity.type
_entity.pdbx_description
1 polymer ?
#
loop_
_entity_poly.entity_id
_entity_poly.type
_entity_poly.pdbx_seq_one_letter_code
_entity_poly.pdbx_strand_id
1 'polypeptide(L)' 'SNDDCGEAIVNIVKNGLGKKVILGHLSNTNNHPDLAYQTVLNVVQDRGLKQGEDVILSMASRKEPSGYIEL' A
#
# COMPACT_ATOMS: atom_id res chain seq x y z
N SER A 1 3.61 -9.32 -7.83
CA SER A 1 2.42 -9.86 -7.16
C SER A 1 1.97 -8.93 -6.04
N ASN A 2 0.76 -9.15 -5.56
CA ASN A 2 0.21 -8.37 -4.45
C ASN A 2 1.02 -8.60 -3.17
N ASP A 3 1.49 -9.83 -2.96
CA ASP A 3 2.33 -10.15 -1.81
C ASP A 3 3.66 -9.40 -1.87
N ASP A 4 4.28 -9.33 -3.04
CA ASP A 4 5.52 -8.58 -3.21
C ASP A 4 5.31 -7.10 -2.97
N CYS A 5 4.17 -6.57 -3.39
CA CYS A 5 3.81 -5.17 -3.13
C CYS A 5 3.70 -4.92 -1.62
N GLY A 6 3.05 -5.82 -0.90
CA GLY A 6 2.94 -5.73 0.56
C GLY A 6 4.30 -5.74 1.23
N GLU A 7 5.20 -6.62 0.81
CA GLU A 7 6.54 -6.68 1.36
C GLU A 7 7.35 -5.42 1.06
N ALA A 8 7.18 -4.84 -0.13
CA ALA A 8 7.83 -3.58 -0.47
C ALA A 8 7.38 -2.45 0.48
N ILE A 9 6.09 -2.41 0.78
CA ILE A 9 5.54 -1.42 1.72
C ILE A 9 6.13 -1.60 3.11
N VAL A 10 6.22 -2.83 3.57
CA VAL A 10 6.83 -3.13 4.88
C VAL A 10 8.25 -2.59 4.94
N ASN A 11 9.04 -2.81 3.88
CA ASN A 11 10.41 -2.30 3.81
C ASN A 11 10.46 -0.77 3.84
N ILE A 12 9.58 -0.11 3.08
CA ILE A 12 9.51 1.34 3.05
C ILE A 12 9.26 1.90 4.46
N VAL A 13 8.26 1.36 5.14
CA VAL A 13 7.87 1.85 6.47
C VAL A 13 8.94 1.54 7.51
N LYS A 14 9.45 0.31 7.52
CA LYS A 14 10.44 -0.10 8.52
C LYS A 14 11.79 0.60 8.37
N ASN A 15 12.11 1.05 7.15
CA ASN A 15 13.34 1.81 6.90
C ASN A 15 13.15 3.31 7.03
N GLY A 16 11.98 3.76 7.48
CA GLY A 16 11.73 5.17 7.74
C GLY A 16 11.63 6.05 6.49
N LEU A 17 11.35 5.45 5.34
CA LEU A 17 11.27 6.19 4.08
C LEU A 17 9.93 6.89 3.90
N GLY A 18 8.92 6.50 4.66
CA GLY A 18 7.60 7.10 4.62
C GLY A 18 6.55 6.12 5.12
N LYS A 19 5.34 6.60 5.31
CA LYS A 19 4.24 5.75 5.74
C LYS A 19 2.96 5.96 4.94
N LYS A 20 2.91 6.95 4.08
CA LYS A 20 1.76 7.21 3.21
C LYS A 20 2.04 6.59 1.85
N VAL A 21 1.28 5.56 1.51
CA VAL A 21 1.51 4.79 0.29
C VAL A 21 0.21 4.68 -0.50
N ILE A 22 0.30 4.94 -1.80
CA ILE A 22 -0.84 4.82 -2.70
C ILE A 22 -0.56 3.72 -3.73
N LEU A 23 -1.54 2.84 -3.94
CA LEU A 23 -1.42 1.69 -4.82
C LEU A 23 -1.93 2.04 -6.22
N GLY A 24 -1.12 2.80 -6.96
CA GLY A 24 -1.49 3.25 -8.30
C GLY A 24 -1.49 2.12 -9.32
N HIS A 25 -0.43 1.33 -9.31
CA HIS A 25 -0.29 0.24 -10.28
C HIS A 25 -1.39 -0.81 -10.15
N LEU A 26 -1.71 -1.21 -8.92
CA LEU A 26 -2.73 -2.22 -8.68
C LEU A 26 -4.12 -1.76 -9.11
N SER A 27 -4.46 -0.48 -8.90
CA SER A 27 -5.76 0.04 -9.28
C SER A 27 -5.95 0.10 -10.80
N ASN A 28 -4.85 0.23 -11.55
CA ASN A 28 -4.88 0.36 -13.01
C ASN A 28 -4.82 -0.98 -13.73
N THR A 29 -4.20 -1.99 -13.13
CA THR A 29 -3.89 -3.25 -13.83
C THR A 29 -4.65 -4.45 -13.29
N ASN A 30 -5.40 -4.29 -12.21
CA ASN A 30 -6.07 -5.41 -11.55
C ASN A 30 -7.58 -5.34 -11.79
N ASN A 31 -8.17 -6.48 -12.18
CA ASN A 31 -9.62 -6.58 -12.40
C ASN A 31 -10.42 -6.57 -11.09
N HIS A 32 -9.74 -6.80 -9.96
CA HIS A 32 -10.36 -6.83 -8.64
C HIS A 32 -9.53 -5.99 -7.67
N PRO A 33 -9.56 -4.66 -7.82
CA PRO A 33 -8.70 -3.78 -7.01
C PRO A 33 -8.98 -3.89 -5.52
N ASP A 34 -10.22 -4.14 -5.11
CA ASP A 34 -10.55 -4.29 -3.69
C ASP A 34 -9.90 -5.53 -3.10
N LEU A 35 -9.87 -6.64 -3.85
CA LEU A 35 -9.17 -7.85 -3.41
C LEU A 35 -7.67 -7.64 -3.35
N ALA A 36 -7.11 -6.94 -4.34
CA ALA A 36 -5.70 -6.63 -4.36
C ALA A 36 -5.32 -5.77 -3.15
N TYR A 37 -6.10 -4.75 -2.86
CA TYR A 37 -5.90 -3.90 -1.69
C TYR A 37 -5.93 -4.73 -0.40
N GLN A 38 -6.93 -5.59 -0.26
CA GLN A 38 -7.08 -6.41 0.94
C GLN A 38 -5.89 -7.37 1.11
N THR A 39 -5.40 -7.95 0.02
CA THR A 39 -4.23 -8.83 0.06
C THR A 39 -3.00 -8.08 0.55
N VAL A 40 -2.77 -6.89 0.00
CA VAL A 40 -1.64 -6.04 0.41
C VAL A 40 -1.77 -5.65 1.88
N LEU A 41 -2.96 -5.24 2.27
CA LEU A 41 -3.23 -4.86 3.67
C LEU A 41 -2.98 -6.03 4.61
N ASN A 42 -3.40 -7.24 4.24
CA ASN A 42 -3.17 -8.43 5.07
C ASN A 42 -1.68 -8.69 5.29
N VAL A 43 -0.87 -8.56 4.24
CA VAL A 43 0.59 -8.72 4.37
C VAL A 43 1.16 -7.69 5.34
N VAL A 44 0.77 -6.44 5.17
CA VAL A 44 1.25 -5.34 5.99
C VAL A 44 0.87 -5.56 7.45
N GLN A 45 -0.36 -5.95 7.72
CA GLN A 45 -0.85 -6.22 9.07
C GLN A 45 -0.19 -7.44 9.69
N ASP A 46 0.03 -8.50 8.91
CA ASP A 46 0.73 -9.70 9.38
C ASP A 46 2.16 -9.40 9.81
N ARG A 47 2.75 -8.35 9.25
CA ARG A 47 4.10 -7.91 9.60
C ARG A 47 4.08 -6.87 10.73
N GLY A 48 2.95 -6.68 11.38
CA GLY A 48 2.83 -5.85 12.59
C GLY A 48 2.58 -4.36 12.35
N LEU A 49 2.28 -3.96 11.11
CA LEU A 49 1.99 -2.57 10.80
C LEU A 49 0.49 -2.30 10.86
N LYS A 50 0.10 -1.23 11.54
CA LYS A 50 -1.30 -0.87 11.71
C LYS A 50 -1.72 0.17 10.68
N GLN A 51 -2.77 -0.15 9.91
CA GLN A 51 -3.37 0.79 8.97
C GLN A 51 -3.89 2.03 9.73
N GLY A 52 -3.52 3.20 9.22
CA GLY A 52 -3.91 4.47 9.82
C GLY A 52 -2.92 5.02 10.85
N GLU A 53 -1.99 4.18 11.34
CA GLU A 53 -0.97 4.58 12.30
C GLU A 53 0.44 4.41 11.72
N ASP A 54 0.85 3.16 11.52
CA ASP A 54 2.20 2.84 11.03
C ASP A 54 2.31 3.05 9.52
N VAL A 55 1.22 2.84 8.83
CA VAL A 55 1.12 3.01 7.39
C VAL A 55 -0.26 3.56 7.05
N ILE A 56 -0.31 4.49 6.12
CA ILE A 56 -1.57 4.99 5.55
C ILE A 56 -1.62 4.52 4.11
N LEU A 57 -2.39 3.48 3.88
CA LEU A 57 -2.47 2.79 2.59
C LEU A 57 -3.76 3.19 1.88
N SER A 58 -3.63 3.60 0.62
CA SER A 58 -4.77 4.05 -0.18
C SER A 58 -4.69 3.49 -1.59
N MET A 59 -5.84 3.37 -2.24
CA MET A 59 -5.90 3.09 -3.67
C MET A 59 -5.81 4.39 -4.45
N ALA A 60 -5.24 4.34 -5.63
CA ALA A 60 -5.13 5.52 -6.48
C ALA A 60 -6.52 6.00 -6.93
N SER A 61 -6.69 7.30 -6.97
CA SER A 61 -7.88 7.95 -7.49
C SER A 61 -7.45 8.97 -8.56
N ARG A 62 -8.42 9.66 -9.16
CA ARG A 62 -8.12 10.66 -10.20
C ARG A 62 -7.21 11.79 -9.71
N LYS A 63 -7.32 12.12 -8.42
CA LYS A 63 -6.47 13.11 -7.78
C LYS A 63 -5.73 12.44 -6.65
N GLU A 64 -4.43 12.34 -6.82
CA GLU A 64 -3.59 11.74 -5.79
C GLU A 64 -3.16 12.81 -4.80
N PRO A 65 -3.32 12.57 -3.50
CA PRO A 65 -2.87 13.53 -2.49
C PRO A 65 -1.34 13.62 -2.52
N SER A 66 -0.83 14.81 -2.21
CA SER A 66 0.61 15.02 -2.13
C SER A 66 1.20 14.31 -0.91
N GLY A 67 2.47 13.96 -1.00
CA GLY A 67 3.17 13.33 0.12
C GLY A 67 3.02 11.82 0.19
N TYR A 68 2.34 11.20 -0.77
CA TYR A 68 2.24 9.74 -0.84
C TYR A 68 3.34 9.17 -1.73
N ILE A 69 3.82 7.99 -1.34
CA ILE A 69 4.70 7.18 -2.18
C ILE A 69 3.82 6.32 -3.08
N GLU A 70 4.00 6.42 -4.37
CA GLU A 70 3.19 5.66 -5.33
C GLU A 70 3.85 4.33 -5.67
N LEU A 71 3.08 3.27 -5.55
CA LEU A 71 3.49 1.93 -5.96
C LEU A 71 2.57 1.34 -7.01
#